data_7ccb467fdef8429c928bee5c0bf1e200
#
_entry.id   7ccb467fdef8429c928bee5c0bf1e200
#
_cell.length_a   1.000
_cell.length_b   1.000
_cell.length_c   1.000
_cell.angle_alpha   90.00
_cell.angle_beta   90.00
_cell.angle_gamma   90.00
#
_symmetry.space_group_name_H-M   'P 1'
#
loop_
_entity.id
_entity.type
_entity.pdbx_description
1 polymer ?
#
loop_
_entity_poly.entity_id
_entity_poly.type
_entity_poly.pdbx_seq_one_letter_code
_entity_poly.pdbx_strand_id
1 'polypeptide(L)'
;MHRLLASSALLLALAAPAPAQDATPAPTLRAHVVVDGELVRIGDLVDHAGAAAGIAVFRAPDLGQTGSVAASRIVEALRAHQVIAVDLKGLKEINVTRAAEAFASADAEARIAAALSAQYRFGEPGNIGVQFDRGFAALHVEPGRARDIVLSRLVFDPRSKRFDASLELPGGSRPLRLTGIAAEMTDVVTLSRPLVRGDVLRQADLLVERRPKSDATAEALADAKAVIGFAVRTTLRAGAALRRADLMKPELVGRNEQVTLIYEVPGMTLTVRGTAQDGGSEGDVVNVLNPQSKRVVQGVVTGAGRVVVTTLAPRIISQSSKQSVASLNDARRNAQ
;
A
#
# COMPACT_ATOMS: atom_id res chain seq x y z
N MET A 1 24.45 113.94 -2.01
CA MET A 1 24.35 113.01 -3.17
C MET A 1 25.01 111.70 -2.78
N HIS A 2 24.28 110.65 -2.52
CA HIS A 2 24.61 109.27 -2.84
C HIS A 2 23.47 108.34 -2.30
N ARG A 3 22.92 107.60 -3.17
CA ARG A 3 21.78 106.75 -3.00
C ARG A 3 22.20 105.46 -2.32
N LEU A 4 21.54 105.08 -1.25
CA LEU A 4 21.56 103.73 -0.68
C LEU A 4 20.43 102.90 -1.26
N LEU A 5 20.79 101.81 -1.97
CA LEU A 5 19.92 100.76 -2.44
C LEU A 5 19.81 99.72 -1.35
N ALA A 6 18.61 99.51 -0.79
CA ALA A 6 18.29 98.43 0.11
C ALA A 6 17.85 97.21 -0.70
N SER A 7 18.64 96.12 -0.63
CA SER A 7 18.28 94.81 -1.16
C SER A 7 17.47 94.03 -0.12
N SER A 8 16.18 93.78 -0.37
CA SER A 8 15.34 92.87 0.39
C SER A 8 15.59 91.45 -0.07
N ALA A 9 16.19 90.61 0.81
CA ALA A 9 16.31 89.15 0.59
C ALA A 9 15.03 88.45 1.07
N LEU A 10 14.29 87.86 0.12
CA LEU A 10 13.11 87.04 0.37
C LEU A 10 13.55 85.65 0.78
N LEU A 11 13.40 85.26 2.06
CA LEU A 11 13.65 83.90 2.55
C LEU A 11 12.45 83.02 2.17
N LEU A 12 12.62 82.14 1.22
CA LEU A 12 11.67 81.09 0.85
C LEU A 12 11.86 79.92 1.82
N ALA A 13 10.99 79.74 2.83
CA ALA A 13 11.02 78.59 3.74
C ALA A 13 10.51 77.37 3.01
N LEU A 14 11.40 76.40 2.70
CA LEU A 14 11.06 75.07 2.22
C LEU A 14 10.40 74.33 3.41
N ALA A 15 9.08 74.16 3.36
CA ALA A 15 8.37 73.22 4.23
C ALA A 15 8.67 71.80 3.79
N ALA A 16 9.51 71.07 4.53
CA ALA A 16 9.71 69.63 4.36
C ALA A 16 8.42 68.89 4.68
N PRO A 17 7.95 67.95 3.82
CA PRO A 17 6.80 67.14 4.19
C PRO A 17 7.13 66.30 5.42
N ALA A 18 6.33 66.42 6.48
CA ALA A 18 6.40 65.54 7.65
C ALA A 18 6.23 64.07 7.18
N PRO A 19 7.06 63.13 7.67
CA PRO A 19 6.82 61.69 7.35
C PRO A 19 5.40 61.35 7.79
N ALA A 20 4.63 60.82 6.87
CA ALA A 20 3.33 60.23 7.18
C ALA A 20 3.60 59.13 8.26
N GLN A 21 3.12 59.32 9.47
CA GLN A 21 3.07 58.28 10.47
C GLN A 21 2.21 57.15 9.88
N ASP A 22 2.86 55.99 9.59
CA ASP A 22 2.13 54.81 9.21
C ASP A 22 1.07 54.54 10.30
N ALA A 23 -0.17 54.85 9.99
CA ALA A 23 -1.29 54.59 10.90
C ALA A 23 -1.31 53.09 11.15
N THR A 24 -0.93 52.66 12.35
CA THR A 24 -1.04 51.27 12.76
C THR A 24 -2.47 50.82 12.47
N PRO A 25 -2.68 49.77 11.63
CA PRO A 25 -4.01 49.35 11.26
C PRO A 25 -4.82 48.96 12.51
N ALA A 26 -6.11 49.36 12.52
CA ALA A 26 -6.98 49.07 13.67
C ALA A 26 -7.09 47.56 13.90
N PRO A 27 -7.10 47.10 15.18
CA PRO A 27 -7.30 45.73 15.51
C PRO A 27 -8.59 45.17 14.90
N THR A 28 -8.55 44.06 14.18
CA THR A 28 -9.72 43.45 13.54
C THR A 28 -9.99 42.06 14.07
N LEU A 29 -11.26 41.73 14.35
CA LEU A 29 -11.68 40.44 14.90
C LEU A 29 -11.66 39.37 13.79
N ARG A 30 -11.15 38.19 14.11
CA ARG A 30 -11.15 37.01 13.23
C ARG A 30 -12.42 36.19 13.45
N ALA A 31 -13.05 35.73 12.37
CA ALA A 31 -14.26 34.90 12.43
C ALA A 31 -13.96 33.45 12.88
N HIS A 32 -12.84 32.91 12.44
CA HIS A 32 -12.38 31.56 12.74
C HIS A 32 -10.96 31.63 13.29
N VAL A 33 -10.78 31.02 14.46
CA VAL A 33 -9.51 31.02 15.18
C VAL A 33 -9.12 29.58 15.46
N VAL A 34 -7.88 29.21 15.15
CA VAL A 34 -7.30 27.93 15.53
C VAL A 34 -6.17 28.19 16.50
N VAL A 35 -6.21 27.53 17.66
CA VAL A 35 -5.22 27.68 18.72
C VAL A 35 -4.59 26.32 19.04
N ASP A 36 -3.29 26.31 19.25
CA ASP A 36 -2.54 25.06 19.54
C ASP A 36 -2.51 24.75 21.06
N GLY A 37 -2.66 25.77 21.88
CA GLY A 37 -2.52 25.64 23.34
C GLY A 37 -3.83 25.60 24.11
N GLU A 38 -3.72 25.48 25.46
CA GLU A 38 -4.88 25.50 26.38
C GLU A 38 -5.49 26.89 26.53
N LEU A 39 -4.77 27.93 26.17
CA LEU A 39 -5.18 29.32 26.38
C LEU A 39 -5.27 30.03 25.04
N VAL A 40 -6.38 30.74 24.84
CA VAL A 40 -6.62 31.65 23.73
C VAL A 40 -6.04 33.00 24.08
N ARG A 41 -5.14 33.52 23.24
CA ARG A 41 -4.47 34.79 23.40
C ARG A 41 -5.14 35.88 22.56
N ILE A 42 -4.90 37.14 22.91
CA ILE A 42 -5.43 38.27 22.17
C ILE A 42 -4.99 38.24 20.72
N GLY A 43 -3.73 37.92 20.42
CA GLY A 43 -3.21 37.79 19.06
C GLY A 43 -3.80 36.67 18.23
N ASP A 44 -4.44 35.68 18.88
CA ASP A 44 -5.20 34.63 18.15
C ASP A 44 -6.55 35.17 17.66
N LEU A 45 -7.17 36.06 18.46
CA LEU A 45 -8.51 36.57 18.22
C LEU A 45 -8.56 37.77 17.28
N VAL A 46 -7.55 38.63 17.34
CA VAL A 46 -7.52 39.88 16.58
C VAL A 46 -6.20 40.05 15.82
N ASP A 47 -6.32 40.56 14.60
CA ASP A 47 -5.15 41.03 13.86
C ASP A 47 -4.68 42.38 14.44
N HIS A 48 -3.40 42.65 14.37
CA HIS A 48 -2.78 43.91 14.83
C HIS A 48 -2.95 44.18 16.34
N ALA A 49 -2.91 43.11 17.16
CA ALA A 49 -3.06 43.21 18.63
C ALA A 49 -1.89 43.92 19.33
N GLY A 50 -0.82 44.23 18.62
CA GLY A 50 0.36 44.93 19.17
C GLY A 50 0.99 44.22 20.37
N ALA A 51 1.36 45.00 21.42
CA ALA A 51 2.00 44.46 22.62
C ALA A 51 1.10 43.52 23.45
N ALA A 52 -0.21 43.60 23.24
CA ALA A 52 -1.18 42.77 23.99
C ALA A 52 -1.33 41.35 23.37
N ALA A 53 -0.76 41.05 22.19
CA ALA A 53 -0.95 39.80 21.49
C ALA A 53 -0.67 38.54 22.33
N GLY A 54 0.30 38.58 23.22
CA GLY A 54 0.70 37.45 24.08
C GLY A 54 -0.18 37.19 25.28
N ILE A 55 -1.14 38.11 25.61
CA ILE A 55 -1.96 38.02 26.80
C ILE A 55 -3.08 36.98 26.61
N ALA A 56 -3.16 36.01 27.51
CA ALA A 56 -4.24 35.00 27.53
C ALA A 56 -5.52 35.58 28.08
N VAL A 57 -6.64 35.35 27.39
CA VAL A 57 -7.97 35.90 27.76
C VAL A 57 -9.05 34.86 28.03
N PHE A 58 -8.94 33.71 27.37
CA PHE A 58 -9.88 32.60 27.50
C PHE A 58 -9.18 31.25 27.58
N ARG A 59 -9.89 30.27 28.16
CA ARG A 59 -9.48 28.87 28.01
C ARG A 59 -9.99 28.36 26.67
N ALA A 60 -9.12 27.67 25.95
CA ALA A 60 -9.48 26.98 24.70
C ALA A 60 -10.48 25.84 24.95
N PRO A 61 -11.26 25.43 23.94
CA PRO A 61 -12.06 24.21 24.02
C PRO A 61 -11.19 22.97 24.26
N ASP A 62 -11.81 21.80 24.39
CA ASP A 62 -11.12 20.53 24.43
C ASP A 62 -10.43 20.27 23.08
N LEU A 63 -9.37 19.45 23.12
CA LEU A 63 -8.57 19.11 21.92
C LEU A 63 -9.47 18.62 20.78
N GLY A 64 -9.33 19.22 19.61
CA GLY A 64 -10.10 18.92 18.40
C GLY A 64 -11.54 19.45 18.42
N GLN A 65 -11.95 20.16 19.47
CA GLN A 65 -13.29 20.71 19.56
C GLN A 65 -13.32 22.19 19.15
N THR A 66 -14.48 22.61 18.64
CA THR A 66 -14.77 24.01 18.29
C THR A 66 -15.80 24.56 19.26
N GLY A 67 -15.48 25.68 19.89
CA GLY A 67 -16.39 26.44 20.74
C GLY A 67 -16.76 27.77 20.08
N SER A 68 -17.98 28.26 20.33
CA SER A 68 -18.43 29.61 19.90
C SER A 68 -18.26 30.59 21.04
N VAL A 69 -17.75 31.78 20.75
CA VAL A 69 -17.60 32.88 21.72
C VAL A 69 -18.25 34.13 21.16
N ALA A 70 -19.17 34.73 21.97
CA ALA A 70 -19.83 35.96 21.58
C ALA A 70 -18.81 37.12 21.43
N ALA A 71 -18.90 37.88 20.34
CA ALA A 71 -18.01 39.02 20.07
C ALA A 71 -18.05 40.08 21.19
N SER A 72 -19.20 40.30 21.83
CA SER A 72 -19.34 41.20 22.98
C SER A 72 -18.43 40.81 24.16
N ARG A 73 -18.36 39.50 24.47
CA ARG A 73 -17.51 38.98 25.55
C ARG A 73 -16.01 39.13 25.22
N ILE A 74 -15.67 39.00 23.94
CA ILE A 74 -14.30 39.23 23.49
C ILE A 74 -13.92 40.69 23.64
N VAL A 75 -14.79 41.62 23.18
CA VAL A 75 -14.56 43.08 23.31
C VAL A 75 -14.38 43.49 24.77
N GLU A 76 -15.17 42.92 25.68
CA GLU A 76 -15.05 43.18 27.11
C GLU A 76 -13.66 42.76 27.64
N ALA A 77 -13.23 41.52 27.27
CA ALA A 77 -11.92 41.01 27.64
C ALA A 77 -10.78 41.86 27.03
N LEU A 78 -10.91 42.30 25.81
CA LEU A 78 -9.91 43.13 25.12
C LEU A 78 -9.77 44.52 25.73
N ARG A 79 -10.89 45.13 26.18
CA ARG A 79 -10.92 46.42 26.90
C ARG A 79 -10.14 46.36 28.20
N ALA A 80 -10.23 45.23 28.95
CA ALA A 80 -9.49 45.06 30.20
C ALA A 80 -7.96 45.16 29.98
N HIS A 81 -7.49 44.89 28.78
CA HIS A 81 -6.09 44.91 28.37
C HIS A 81 -5.74 46.11 27.47
N GLN A 82 -6.55 47.19 27.50
CA GLN A 82 -6.34 48.44 26.76
C GLN A 82 -6.35 48.29 25.21
N VAL A 83 -6.87 47.19 24.69
CA VAL A 83 -7.13 47.02 23.26
C VAL A 83 -8.51 47.62 22.96
N ILE A 84 -8.48 48.85 22.40
CA ILE A 84 -9.66 49.66 22.16
C ILE A 84 -9.90 49.77 20.66
N ALA A 85 -11.15 50.05 20.24
CA ALA A 85 -11.53 50.25 18.83
C ALA A 85 -11.29 49.05 17.92
N VAL A 86 -11.66 47.85 18.39
CA VAL A 86 -11.60 46.61 17.58
C VAL A 86 -12.72 46.64 16.56
N ASP A 87 -12.38 46.44 15.28
CA ASP A 87 -13.36 46.27 14.21
C ASP A 87 -13.92 44.83 14.26
N LEU A 88 -15.20 44.71 14.52
CA LEU A 88 -15.90 43.44 14.61
C LEU A 88 -16.31 42.88 13.23
N LYS A 89 -16.16 43.62 12.13
CA LYS A 89 -16.65 43.25 10.80
C LYS A 89 -18.10 42.72 10.78
N GLY A 90 -18.94 43.20 11.70
CA GLY A 90 -20.32 42.74 11.85
C GLY A 90 -20.51 41.37 12.47
N LEU A 91 -19.44 40.73 12.98
CA LEU A 91 -19.48 39.41 13.61
C LEU A 91 -20.22 39.53 14.96
N LYS A 92 -21.16 38.62 15.20
CA LYS A 92 -21.87 38.48 16.50
C LYS A 92 -21.15 37.46 17.39
N GLU A 93 -20.50 36.48 16.78
CA GLU A 93 -19.73 35.42 17.43
C GLU A 93 -18.57 34.97 16.58
N ILE A 94 -17.59 34.34 17.16
CA ILE A 94 -16.47 33.71 16.48
C ILE A 94 -16.37 32.25 16.88
N ASN A 95 -15.78 31.44 16.00
CA ASN A 95 -15.49 30.05 16.28
C ASN A 95 -14.03 29.89 16.66
N VAL A 96 -13.77 29.30 17.81
CA VAL A 96 -12.43 28.96 18.29
C VAL A 96 -12.29 27.45 18.28
N THR A 97 -11.35 26.94 17.51
CA THR A 97 -11.03 25.53 17.42
C THR A 97 -9.69 25.28 18.11
N ARG A 98 -9.62 24.31 19.01
CA ARG A 98 -8.32 23.87 19.52
C ARG A 98 -7.79 22.79 18.59
N ALA A 99 -6.60 23.05 18.02
CA ALA A 99 -5.92 22.10 17.16
C ALA A 99 -5.62 20.80 17.91
N ALA A 100 -5.74 19.69 17.21
CA ALA A 100 -5.40 18.38 17.75
C ALA A 100 -4.79 17.50 16.67
N GLU A 101 -3.86 16.66 17.09
CA GLU A 101 -3.34 15.55 16.31
C GLU A 101 -4.05 14.26 16.76
N ALA A 102 -4.56 13.49 15.82
CA ALA A 102 -5.22 12.23 16.14
C ALA A 102 -4.18 11.11 16.22
N PHE A 103 -4.08 10.45 17.36
CA PHE A 103 -3.39 9.18 17.51
C PHE A 103 -4.41 8.06 17.26
N ALA A 104 -4.36 7.47 16.07
CA ALA A 104 -5.33 6.49 15.62
C ALA A 104 -5.01 5.06 16.11
N SER A 105 -5.96 4.14 15.90
CA SER A 105 -5.77 2.70 16.18
C SER A 105 -4.54 2.14 15.48
N ALA A 106 -4.34 2.50 14.21
CA ALA A 106 -3.19 2.05 13.43
C ALA A 106 -1.83 2.44 14.03
N ASP A 107 -1.74 3.61 14.69
CA ASP A 107 -0.51 4.05 15.34
C ASP A 107 -0.21 3.19 16.59
N ALA A 108 -1.25 2.88 17.37
CA ALA A 108 -1.13 1.99 18.52
C ALA A 108 -0.78 0.56 18.10
N GLU A 109 -1.41 0.04 17.06
CA GLU A 109 -1.14 -1.28 16.47
C GLU A 109 0.31 -1.37 16.00
N ALA A 110 0.80 -0.38 15.26
CA ALA A 110 2.17 -0.34 14.76
C ALA A 110 3.20 -0.34 15.91
N ARG A 111 2.95 0.43 16.99
CA ARG A 111 3.85 0.47 18.16
C ARG A 111 3.87 -0.86 18.90
N ILE A 112 2.71 -1.48 19.10
CA ILE A 112 2.62 -2.80 19.75
C ILE A 112 3.28 -3.85 18.87
N ALA A 113 3.06 -3.87 17.55
CA ALA A 113 3.68 -4.79 16.62
C ALA A 113 5.22 -4.66 16.64
N ALA A 114 5.74 -3.43 16.62
CA ALA A 114 7.17 -3.17 16.74
C ALA A 114 7.76 -3.69 18.05
N ALA A 115 7.06 -3.48 19.16
CA ALA A 115 7.50 -3.96 20.47
C ALA A 115 7.43 -5.49 20.60
N LEU A 116 6.39 -6.14 20.03
CA LEU A 116 6.27 -7.60 19.98
C LEU A 116 7.42 -8.22 19.19
N SER A 117 7.76 -7.62 18.05
CA SER A 117 8.92 -8.05 17.26
C SER A 117 10.23 -7.91 18.03
N ALA A 118 10.47 -6.74 18.63
CA ALA A 118 11.71 -6.45 19.33
C ALA A 118 11.91 -7.25 20.62
N GLN A 119 10.86 -7.37 21.46
CA GLN A 119 10.97 -7.97 22.80
C GLN A 119 10.73 -9.49 22.77
N TYR A 120 9.79 -9.96 21.94
CA TYR A 120 9.39 -11.37 21.91
C TYR A 120 9.84 -12.11 20.65
N ARG A 121 10.46 -11.42 19.69
CA ARG A 121 10.83 -11.96 18.37
C ARG A 121 9.63 -12.60 17.64
N PHE A 122 8.48 -12.00 17.84
CA PHE A 122 7.20 -12.47 17.30
C PHE A 122 6.99 -11.94 15.88
N GLY A 123 7.76 -12.48 14.92
CA GLY A 123 7.67 -12.09 13.50
C GLY A 123 8.22 -10.68 13.19
N GLU A 124 8.06 -10.25 11.95
CA GLU A 124 8.41 -8.89 11.53
C GLU A 124 7.26 -7.91 11.84
N PRO A 125 7.54 -6.65 12.25
CA PRO A 125 6.50 -5.69 12.64
C PRO A 125 5.41 -5.51 11.58
N GLY A 126 5.80 -5.45 10.30
CA GLY A 126 4.88 -5.34 9.18
C GLY A 126 3.95 -6.55 9.01
N ASN A 127 4.31 -7.70 9.56
CA ASN A 127 3.56 -8.95 9.45
C ASN A 127 2.84 -9.34 10.75
N ILE A 128 2.77 -8.44 11.73
CA ILE A 128 2.01 -8.65 12.96
C ILE A 128 0.67 -7.92 12.84
N GLY A 129 -0.42 -8.66 12.90
CA GLY A 129 -1.76 -8.12 13.05
C GLY A 129 -2.10 -7.99 14.53
N VAL A 130 -2.56 -6.82 14.93
CA VAL A 130 -3.00 -6.54 16.30
C VAL A 130 -4.50 -6.26 16.27
N GLN A 131 -5.23 -6.90 17.16
CA GLN A 131 -6.66 -6.69 17.31
C GLN A 131 -6.96 -6.39 18.79
N PHE A 132 -7.56 -5.24 19.08
CA PHE A 132 -7.94 -4.86 20.42
C PHE A 132 -9.23 -5.55 20.86
N ASP A 133 -9.33 -5.93 22.14
CA ASP A 133 -10.55 -6.52 22.73
C ASP A 133 -11.71 -5.53 22.75
N ARG A 134 -11.40 -4.24 22.87
CA ARG A 134 -12.35 -3.13 22.81
C ARG A 134 -11.95 -2.20 21.70
N GLY A 135 -12.94 -1.63 21.02
CA GLY A 135 -12.67 -0.64 19.99
C GLY A 135 -11.79 0.49 20.53
N PHE A 136 -10.74 0.82 19.79
CA PHE A 136 -9.87 1.95 20.12
C PHE A 136 -10.45 3.22 19.50
N ALA A 137 -10.92 4.15 20.36
CA ALA A 137 -11.26 5.48 19.89
C ALA A 137 -9.96 6.29 19.67
N ALA A 138 -9.89 7.02 18.57
CA ALA A 138 -8.74 7.90 18.33
C ALA A 138 -8.55 8.87 19.51
N LEU A 139 -7.32 8.98 19.99
CA LEU A 139 -6.95 9.94 21.00
C LEU A 139 -6.56 11.24 20.34
N HIS A 140 -7.08 12.35 20.85
CA HIS A 140 -6.66 13.69 20.44
C HIS A 140 -5.57 14.19 21.37
N VAL A 141 -4.42 14.49 20.84
CA VAL A 141 -3.28 15.09 21.55
C VAL A 141 -2.92 16.42 20.93
N GLU A 142 -2.10 17.21 21.62
CA GLU A 142 -1.60 18.47 21.07
C GLU A 142 -0.76 18.20 19.79
N PRO A 143 -0.83 19.09 18.79
CA PRO A 143 -0.06 18.94 17.56
C PRO A 143 1.42 18.68 17.80
N GLY A 144 1.99 17.70 17.10
CA GLY A 144 3.39 17.27 17.22
C GLY A 144 3.69 16.38 18.42
N ARG A 145 2.70 16.09 19.30
CA ARG A 145 2.94 15.28 20.51
C ARG A 145 2.48 13.82 20.41
N ALA A 146 1.89 13.39 19.30
CA ALA A 146 1.55 11.98 19.10
C ALA A 146 2.78 11.06 19.14
N ARG A 147 3.97 11.56 18.75
CA ARG A 147 5.24 10.84 18.86
C ARG A 147 5.71 10.63 20.29
N ASP A 148 5.30 11.51 21.24
CA ASP A 148 5.69 11.44 22.65
C ASP A 148 4.89 10.37 23.41
N ILE A 149 3.88 9.75 22.77
CA ILE A 149 3.17 8.60 23.34
C ILE A 149 4.13 7.42 23.35
N VAL A 150 4.43 6.87 24.50
CA VAL A 150 5.41 5.78 24.67
C VAL A 150 4.71 4.52 25.20
N LEU A 151 5.10 3.38 24.65
CA LEU A 151 4.72 2.07 25.18
C LEU A 151 5.58 1.79 26.42
N SER A 152 5.01 1.94 27.62
CA SER A 152 5.73 1.77 28.90
C SER A 152 5.75 0.33 29.40
N ARG A 153 4.75 -0.44 29.04
CA ARG A 153 4.64 -1.85 29.43
C ARG A 153 4.02 -2.67 28.30
N LEU A 154 4.59 -3.86 28.06
CA LEU A 154 4.02 -4.86 27.19
C LEU A 154 4.22 -6.25 27.82
N VAL A 155 3.15 -7.00 27.98
CA VAL A 155 3.16 -8.40 28.37
C VAL A 155 2.46 -9.17 27.27
N PHE A 156 3.09 -10.22 26.77
CA PHE A 156 2.56 -11.06 25.71
C PHE A 156 2.68 -12.52 26.07
N ASP A 157 1.59 -13.25 25.89
CA ASP A 157 1.58 -14.72 26.03
C ASP A 157 1.54 -15.37 24.64
N PRO A 158 2.64 -16.04 24.21
CA PRO A 158 2.72 -16.68 22.90
C PRO A 158 1.71 -17.83 22.69
N ARG A 159 1.21 -18.45 23.78
CA ARG A 159 0.27 -19.57 23.69
C ARG A 159 -1.14 -19.08 23.37
N SER A 160 -1.62 -18.11 24.12
CA SER A 160 -2.95 -17.52 23.92
C SER A 160 -2.94 -16.41 22.88
N LYS A 161 -1.76 -15.96 22.44
CA LYS A 161 -1.53 -14.81 21.56
C LYS A 161 -2.11 -13.50 22.09
N ARG A 162 -2.36 -13.43 23.40
CA ARG A 162 -2.90 -12.24 24.05
C ARG A 162 -1.80 -11.32 24.52
N PHE A 163 -2.08 -10.04 24.42
CA PHE A 163 -1.19 -9.00 24.94
C PHE A 163 -1.94 -8.08 25.94
N ASP A 164 -1.15 -7.45 26.81
CA ASP A 164 -1.55 -6.39 27.74
C ASP A 164 -0.49 -5.30 27.64
N ALA A 165 -0.88 -4.14 27.14
CA ALA A 165 0.00 -3.02 26.84
C ALA A 165 -0.45 -1.77 27.60
N SER A 166 0.49 -0.92 28.02
CA SER A 166 0.23 0.38 28.59
C SER A 166 0.94 1.46 27.81
N LEU A 167 0.19 2.45 27.34
CA LEU A 167 0.70 3.63 26.67
C LEU A 167 0.73 4.80 27.63
N GLU A 168 1.87 5.47 27.76
CA GLU A 168 2.00 6.74 28.47
C GLU A 168 1.67 7.89 27.52
N LEU A 169 0.76 8.76 27.97
CA LEU A 169 0.30 9.90 27.20
C LEU A 169 1.07 11.15 27.59
N PRO A 170 1.34 12.08 26.67
CA PRO A 170 1.99 13.34 26.98
C PRO A 170 1.12 14.16 27.97
N GLY A 171 1.79 14.93 28.85
CA GLY A 171 1.12 15.77 29.84
C GLY A 171 0.80 15.09 31.16
N GLY A 172 1.33 13.90 31.44
CA GLY A 172 1.17 13.23 32.76
C GLY A 172 -0.23 12.66 32.97
N SER A 173 -0.99 12.43 31.90
CA SER A 173 -2.30 11.78 31.93
C SER A 173 -2.19 10.33 32.39
N ARG A 174 -3.30 9.75 32.87
CA ARG A 174 -3.35 8.35 33.25
C ARG A 174 -2.94 7.46 32.07
N PRO A 175 -2.05 6.45 32.29
CA PRO A 175 -1.67 5.54 31.23
C PRO A 175 -2.88 4.83 30.62
N LEU A 176 -2.90 4.72 29.29
CA LEU A 176 -3.94 3.99 28.57
C LEU A 176 -3.57 2.52 28.50
N ARG A 177 -4.40 1.65 29.07
CA ARG A 177 -4.23 0.20 29.01
C ARG A 177 -4.99 -0.36 27.82
N LEU A 178 -4.29 -1.13 26.99
CA LEU A 178 -4.81 -1.81 25.81
C LEU A 178 -4.61 -3.31 25.96
N THR A 179 -5.65 -4.08 25.72
CA THR A 179 -5.59 -5.53 25.69
C THR A 179 -6.13 -6.04 24.37
N GLY A 180 -5.63 -7.21 23.94
CA GLY A 180 -6.06 -7.77 22.67
C GLY A 180 -5.30 -9.03 22.29
N ILE A 181 -5.39 -9.35 21.01
CA ILE A 181 -4.73 -10.51 20.40
C ILE A 181 -3.78 -10.00 19.33
N ALA A 182 -2.58 -10.61 19.28
CA ALA A 182 -1.61 -10.39 18.22
C ALA A 182 -1.36 -11.70 17.47
N ALA A 183 -1.37 -11.66 16.14
CA ALA A 183 -1.12 -12.82 15.30
C ALA A 183 -0.12 -12.46 14.20
N GLU A 184 0.76 -13.40 13.88
CA GLU A 184 1.59 -13.31 12.68
C GLU A 184 0.69 -13.47 11.46
N MET A 185 0.71 -12.50 10.56
CA MET A 185 -0.11 -12.45 9.36
C MET A 185 0.70 -12.88 8.14
N THR A 186 0.03 -13.44 7.17
CA THR A 186 0.60 -13.77 5.86
C THR A 186 -0.40 -13.42 4.77
N ASP A 187 0.12 -13.07 3.61
CA ASP A 187 -0.70 -12.88 2.43
C ASP A 187 -1.10 -14.24 1.85
N VAL A 188 -2.35 -14.38 1.48
CA VAL A 188 -2.92 -15.59 0.91
C VAL A 188 -3.73 -15.21 -0.32
N VAL A 189 -3.45 -15.86 -1.44
CA VAL A 189 -4.23 -15.71 -2.66
C VAL A 189 -5.54 -16.49 -2.51
N THR A 190 -6.65 -15.80 -2.68
CA THR A 190 -8.01 -16.36 -2.64
C THR A 190 -8.74 -16.10 -3.93
N LEU A 191 -9.87 -16.79 -4.14
CA LEU A 191 -10.69 -16.65 -5.33
C LEU A 191 -11.83 -15.65 -5.10
N SER A 192 -12.00 -14.71 -6.05
CA SER A 192 -13.12 -13.75 -6.04
C SER A 192 -14.46 -14.38 -6.42
N ARG A 193 -14.45 -15.47 -7.20
CA ARG A 193 -15.62 -16.21 -7.65
C ARG A 193 -15.35 -17.72 -7.64
N PRO A 194 -16.40 -18.57 -7.67
CA PRO A 194 -16.20 -20.00 -7.82
C PRO A 194 -15.64 -20.33 -9.20
N LEU A 195 -14.71 -21.29 -9.25
CA LEU A 195 -14.11 -21.81 -10.48
C LEU A 195 -14.31 -23.32 -10.57
N VAL A 196 -14.56 -23.81 -11.78
CA VAL A 196 -14.68 -25.25 -12.05
C VAL A 196 -13.38 -25.80 -12.63
N ARG A 197 -13.21 -27.12 -12.58
CA ARG A 197 -12.04 -27.80 -13.13
C ARG A 197 -11.81 -27.39 -14.59
N GLY A 198 -10.57 -27.02 -14.92
CA GLY A 198 -10.18 -26.59 -16.25
C GLY A 198 -10.24 -25.09 -16.50
N ASP A 199 -10.95 -24.33 -15.65
CA ASP A 199 -10.96 -22.86 -15.77
C ASP A 199 -9.55 -22.30 -15.61
N VAL A 200 -9.17 -21.40 -16.52
CA VAL A 200 -7.89 -20.72 -16.48
C VAL A 200 -7.99 -19.48 -15.58
N LEU A 201 -7.09 -19.39 -14.63
CA LEU A 201 -7.00 -18.27 -13.67
C LEU A 201 -6.58 -16.98 -14.37
N ARG A 202 -7.39 -15.95 -14.18
CA ARG A 202 -7.16 -14.58 -14.63
C ARG A 202 -6.93 -13.67 -13.43
N GLN A 203 -6.30 -12.53 -13.64
CA GLN A 203 -6.08 -11.56 -12.56
C GLN A 203 -7.39 -11.14 -11.85
N ALA A 204 -8.49 -11.00 -12.58
CA ALA A 204 -9.80 -10.65 -12.03
C ALA A 204 -10.41 -11.73 -11.11
N ASP A 205 -9.94 -12.95 -11.20
CA ASP A 205 -10.42 -14.08 -10.39
C ASP A 205 -9.70 -14.19 -9.04
N LEU A 206 -8.63 -13.39 -8.84
CA LEU A 206 -7.72 -13.50 -7.71
C LEU A 206 -7.84 -12.29 -6.78
N LEU A 207 -7.86 -12.55 -5.48
CA LEU A 207 -7.76 -11.58 -4.41
C LEU A 207 -6.58 -11.96 -3.51
N VAL A 208 -5.85 -10.97 -3.02
CA VAL A 208 -4.84 -11.19 -1.98
C VAL A 208 -5.44 -10.75 -0.66
N GLU A 209 -5.61 -11.68 0.26
CA GLU A 209 -6.14 -11.42 1.58
C GLU A 209 -5.06 -11.66 2.64
N ARG A 210 -5.02 -10.79 3.62
CA ARG A 210 -4.12 -10.92 4.74
C ARG A 210 -4.78 -11.72 5.84
N ARG A 211 -4.24 -12.90 6.14
CA ARG A 211 -4.81 -13.84 7.12
C ARG A 211 -3.79 -14.24 8.20
N PRO A 212 -4.26 -14.61 9.40
CA PRO A 212 -3.35 -15.20 10.40
C PRO A 212 -2.63 -16.42 9.83
N LYS A 213 -1.33 -16.48 10.03
CA LYS A 213 -0.48 -17.59 9.56
C LYS A 213 -0.93 -18.95 10.13
N SER A 214 -1.56 -18.94 11.31
CA SER A 214 -2.17 -20.14 11.89
C SER A 214 -3.34 -20.70 11.07
N ASP A 215 -4.05 -19.83 10.35
CA ASP A 215 -5.24 -20.18 9.59
C ASP A 215 -4.89 -20.43 8.11
N ALA A 216 -3.71 -19.98 7.69
CA ALA A 216 -3.18 -20.27 6.37
C ALA A 216 -2.60 -21.68 6.35
N THR A 217 -3.05 -22.51 5.40
CA THR A 217 -2.40 -23.81 5.15
C THR A 217 -0.96 -23.54 4.67
N ALA A 218 -0.01 -24.38 5.09
CA ALA A 218 1.41 -24.24 4.73
C ALA A 218 1.69 -24.21 3.21
N GLU A 219 0.73 -24.70 2.41
CA GLU A 219 0.80 -24.74 0.95
C GLU A 219 0.07 -23.58 0.27
N ALA A 220 -0.53 -22.64 1.02
CA ALA A 220 -1.23 -21.49 0.47
C ALA A 220 -0.25 -20.60 -0.31
N LEU A 221 -0.70 -20.14 -1.47
CA LEU A 221 0.10 -19.27 -2.33
C LEU A 221 -0.09 -17.81 -1.92
N ALA A 222 1.01 -17.07 -1.89
CA ALA A 222 1.03 -15.66 -1.52
C ALA A 222 1.12 -14.73 -2.74
N ASP A 223 1.69 -15.20 -3.85
CA ASP A 223 1.88 -14.40 -5.05
C ASP A 223 0.80 -14.71 -6.11
N ALA A 224 -0.11 -13.77 -6.30
CA ALA A 224 -1.16 -13.86 -7.30
C ALA A 224 -0.62 -13.88 -8.74
N LYS A 225 0.50 -13.20 -9.00
CA LYS A 225 1.06 -13.13 -10.36
C LYS A 225 1.62 -14.47 -10.81
N ALA A 226 2.17 -15.23 -9.88
CA ALA A 226 2.75 -16.54 -10.16
C ALA A 226 1.72 -17.60 -10.57
N VAL A 227 0.42 -17.36 -10.37
CA VAL A 227 -0.64 -18.34 -10.64
C VAL A 227 -1.52 -17.98 -11.84
N ILE A 228 -1.37 -16.77 -12.37
CA ILE A 228 -2.10 -16.35 -13.59
C ILE A 228 -1.71 -17.25 -14.76
N GLY A 229 -2.71 -17.73 -15.50
CA GLY A 229 -2.51 -18.61 -16.65
C GLY A 229 -2.50 -20.11 -16.32
N PHE A 230 -2.43 -20.50 -15.04
CA PHE A 230 -2.68 -21.87 -14.65
C PHE A 230 -4.17 -22.20 -14.71
N ALA A 231 -4.52 -23.47 -14.83
CA ALA A 231 -5.88 -23.97 -14.74
C ALA A 231 -6.14 -24.62 -13.38
N VAL A 232 -7.41 -24.59 -12.96
CA VAL A 232 -7.84 -25.19 -11.70
C VAL A 232 -8.04 -26.69 -11.89
N ARG A 233 -7.43 -27.48 -11.00
CA ARG A 233 -7.51 -28.96 -11.06
C ARG A 233 -8.83 -29.50 -10.54
N THR A 234 -9.42 -28.84 -9.55
CA THR A 234 -10.69 -29.24 -8.90
C THR A 234 -11.59 -28.01 -8.77
N THR A 235 -12.89 -28.22 -8.62
CA THR A 235 -13.82 -27.12 -8.40
C THR A 235 -13.54 -26.46 -7.06
N LEU A 236 -13.33 -25.13 -7.07
CA LEU A 236 -13.05 -24.29 -5.91
C LEU A 236 -14.16 -23.26 -5.72
N ARG A 237 -14.43 -22.91 -4.45
CA ARG A 237 -15.41 -21.89 -4.08
C ARG A 237 -14.77 -20.51 -3.97
N ALA A 238 -15.59 -19.47 -4.09
CA ALA A 238 -15.16 -18.12 -3.76
C ALA A 238 -14.63 -18.06 -2.31
N GLY A 239 -13.58 -17.25 -2.08
CA GLY A 239 -12.91 -17.12 -0.78
C GLY A 239 -12.00 -18.29 -0.39
N ALA A 240 -11.94 -19.36 -1.21
CA ALA A 240 -11.01 -20.47 -0.96
C ALA A 240 -9.56 -20.00 -1.15
N ALA A 241 -8.70 -20.36 -0.20
CA ALA A 241 -7.26 -20.15 -0.31
C ALA A 241 -6.70 -21.07 -1.39
N LEU A 242 -5.98 -20.50 -2.34
CA LEU A 242 -5.40 -21.21 -3.47
C LEU A 242 -4.09 -21.88 -3.05
N ARG A 243 -3.97 -23.18 -3.34
CA ARG A 243 -2.77 -23.99 -3.06
C ARG A 243 -2.13 -24.45 -4.35
N ARG A 244 -0.83 -24.74 -4.30
CA ARG A 244 -0.12 -25.29 -5.46
C ARG A 244 -0.75 -26.60 -5.98
N ALA A 245 -1.26 -27.45 -5.10
CA ALA A 245 -1.94 -28.70 -5.46
C ALA A 245 -3.24 -28.50 -6.25
N ASP A 246 -3.86 -27.33 -6.13
CA ASP A 246 -5.10 -26.97 -6.81
C ASP A 246 -4.86 -26.52 -8.26
N LEU A 247 -3.59 -26.35 -8.67
CA LEU A 247 -3.18 -25.85 -9.97
C LEU A 247 -2.72 -26.96 -10.89
N MET A 248 -2.96 -26.76 -12.18
CA MET A 248 -2.41 -27.56 -13.27
C MET A 248 -2.09 -26.67 -14.46
N LYS A 249 -1.25 -27.14 -15.38
CA LYS A 249 -1.06 -26.42 -16.65
C LYS A 249 -2.40 -26.41 -17.42
N PRO A 250 -2.74 -25.31 -18.10
CA PRO A 250 -3.97 -25.25 -18.89
C PRO A 250 -3.86 -26.20 -20.09
N GLU A 251 -4.96 -26.86 -20.40
CA GLU A 251 -5.07 -27.63 -21.64
C GLU A 251 -5.18 -26.65 -22.81
N LEU A 252 -4.19 -26.67 -23.70
CA LEU A 252 -4.11 -25.78 -24.84
C LEU A 252 -4.59 -26.43 -26.13
N VAL A 253 -4.70 -27.74 -26.12
CA VAL A 253 -5.24 -28.56 -27.19
C VAL A 253 -6.18 -29.58 -26.57
N GLY A 254 -7.46 -29.50 -26.89
CA GLY A 254 -8.46 -30.45 -26.45
C GLY A 254 -8.53 -31.70 -27.35
N ARG A 255 -8.99 -32.83 -26.79
CA ARG A 255 -9.25 -34.02 -27.57
C ARG A 255 -10.35 -33.76 -28.62
N ASN A 256 -10.16 -34.22 -29.86
CA ASN A 256 -11.01 -33.98 -31.03
C ASN A 256 -11.08 -32.51 -31.46
N GLU A 257 -10.21 -31.66 -30.96
CA GLU A 257 -10.10 -30.27 -31.38
C GLU A 257 -9.35 -30.15 -32.73
N GLN A 258 -9.79 -29.17 -33.54
CA GLN A 258 -9.05 -28.82 -34.76
C GLN A 258 -7.81 -27.98 -34.38
N VAL A 259 -6.64 -28.47 -34.74
CA VAL A 259 -5.37 -27.84 -34.45
C VAL A 259 -4.58 -27.55 -35.72
N THR A 260 -3.68 -26.59 -35.61
CA THR A 260 -2.73 -26.30 -36.67
C THR A 260 -1.41 -27.05 -36.42
N LEU A 261 -1.08 -28.02 -37.27
CA LEU A 261 0.24 -28.64 -37.30
C LEU A 261 1.20 -27.70 -37.99
N ILE A 262 2.33 -27.43 -37.34
CA ILE A 262 3.39 -26.56 -37.84
C ILE A 262 4.64 -27.43 -38.00
N TYR A 263 5.20 -27.46 -39.23
CA TYR A 263 6.45 -28.13 -39.53
C TYR A 263 7.47 -27.05 -39.91
N GLU A 264 8.52 -26.92 -39.13
CA GLU A 264 9.56 -25.93 -39.36
C GLU A 264 10.89 -26.57 -39.69
N VAL A 265 11.46 -26.17 -40.83
CA VAL A 265 12.82 -26.49 -41.24
C VAL A 265 13.50 -25.18 -41.67
N PRO A 266 14.83 -25.11 -41.67
CA PRO A 266 15.54 -23.91 -42.12
C PRO A 266 15.08 -23.44 -43.49
N GLY A 267 14.48 -22.25 -43.54
CA GLY A 267 13.99 -21.60 -44.75
C GLY A 267 12.57 -21.98 -45.20
N MET A 268 11.86 -22.86 -44.45
CA MET A 268 10.49 -23.25 -44.82
C MET A 268 9.62 -23.57 -43.59
N THR A 269 8.41 -22.99 -43.53
CA THR A 269 7.40 -23.35 -42.57
C THR A 269 6.15 -23.86 -43.29
N LEU A 270 5.74 -25.08 -42.97
CA LEU A 270 4.52 -25.69 -43.49
C LEU A 270 3.48 -25.73 -42.40
N THR A 271 2.25 -25.36 -42.74
CA THR A 271 1.09 -25.43 -41.84
C THR A 271 -0.01 -26.29 -42.43
N VAL A 272 -0.54 -27.21 -41.62
CA VAL A 272 -1.63 -28.10 -42.03
C VAL A 272 -2.66 -28.17 -40.89
N ARG A 273 -3.95 -28.17 -41.21
CA ARG A 273 -5.00 -28.42 -40.23
C ARG A 273 -5.11 -29.93 -39.95
N GLY A 274 -5.20 -30.27 -38.66
CA GLY A 274 -5.37 -31.63 -38.21
C GLY A 274 -6.41 -31.69 -37.08
N THR A 275 -6.79 -32.90 -36.67
CA THR A 275 -7.66 -33.15 -35.51
C THR A 275 -6.83 -33.83 -34.43
N ALA A 276 -6.74 -33.23 -33.25
CA ALA A 276 -6.04 -33.81 -32.10
C ALA A 276 -6.77 -35.07 -31.61
N GLN A 277 -6.06 -36.14 -31.41
CA GLN A 277 -6.59 -37.37 -30.84
C GLN A 277 -6.47 -37.39 -29.31
N ASP A 278 -5.50 -36.65 -28.81
CA ASP A 278 -5.22 -36.50 -27.37
C ASP A 278 -5.26 -35.02 -27.00
N GLY A 279 -5.64 -34.73 -25.75
CA GLY A 279 -5.51 -33.42 -25.18
C GLY A 279 -4.09 -33.19 -24.65
N GLY A 280 -3.65 -31.92 -24.58
CA GLY A 280 -2.32 -31.58 -24.06
C GLY A 280 -2.15 -30.13 -23.65
N SER A 281 -1.28 -29.94 -22.69
CA SER A 281 -0.80 -28.65 -22.23
C SER A 281 0.48 -28.24 -22.97
N GLU A 282 0.97 -27.04 -22.77
CA GLU A 282 2.23 -26.59 -23.37
C GLU A 282 3.39 -27.52 -23.04
N GLY A 283 4.08 -27.97 -24.08
CA GLY A 283 5.20 -28.92 -23.98
C GLY A 283 4.80 -30.39 -24.03
N ASP A 284 3.51 -30.73 -24.01
CA ASP A 284 3.07 -32.12 -24.12
C ASP A 284 3.10 -32.60 -25.58
N VAL A 285 3.38 -33.90 -25.74
CA VAL A 285 3.36 -34.57 -27.07
C VAL A 285 1.95 -35.10 -27.28
N VAL A 286 1.31 -34.68 -28.39
CA VAL A 286 -0.03 -35.09 -28.78
C VAL A 286 -0.04 -35.73 -30.15
N ASN A 287 -0.95 -36.69 -30.35
CA ASN A 287 -1.22 -37.30 -31.64
C ASN A 287 -2.27 -36.48 -32.39
N VAL A 288 -1.95 -36.12 -33.63
CA VAL A 288 -2.85 -35.32 -34.48
C VAL A 288 -3.10 -36.06 -35.79
N LEU A 289 -4.34 -36.30 -36.13
CA LEU A 289 -4.75 -36.89 -37.41
C LEU A 289 -4.79 -35.81 -38.49
N ASN A 290 -4.00 -36.00 -39.54
CA ASN A 290 -4.10 -35.20 -40.76
C ASN A 290 -5.22 -35.74 -41.64
N PRO A 291 -6.34 -35.03 -41.87
CA PRO A 291 -7.50 -35.54 -42.62
C PRO A 291 -7.21 -35.76 -44.12
N GLN A 292 -6.24 -35.04 -44.69
CA GLN A 292 -5.88 -35.18 -46.10
C GLN A 292 -5.10 -36.45 -46.37
N SER A 293 -4.09 -36.74 -45.53
CA SER A 293 -3.21 -37.91 -45.71
C SER A 293 -3.71 -39.14 -44.92
N LYS A 294 -4.74 -38.98 -44.05
CA LYS A 294 -5.25 -39.98 -43.10
C LYS A 294 -4.16 -40.57 -42.19
N ARG A 295 -3.06 -39.86 -42.00
CA ARG A 295 -1.96 -40.26 -41.14
C ARG A 295 -1.98 -39.52 -39.80
N VAL A 296 -1.59 -40.20 -38.76
CA VAL A 296 -1.38 -39.63 -37.44
C VAL A 296 0.06 -39.12 -37.35
N VAL A 297 0.21 -37.89 -36.90
CA VAL A 297 1.49 -37.21 -36.73
C VAL A 297 1.62 -36.83 -35.26
N GLN A 298 2.78 -37.06 -34.67
CA GLN A 298 3.11 -36.62 -33.32
C GLN A 298 3.73 -35.23 -33.36
N GLY A 299 3.33 -34.38 -32.42
CA GLY A 299 3.92 -33.07 -32.28
C GLY A 299 3.79 -32.55 -30.87
N VAL A 300 4.56 -31.52 -30.55
CA VAL A 300 4.60 -30.84 -29.28
C VAL A 300 3.64 -29.67 -29.31
N VAL A 301 2.80 -29.54 -28.31
CA VAL A 301 1.91 -28.39 -28.10
C VAL A 301 2.74 -27.16 -27.76
N THR A 302 2.64 -26.10 -28.55
CA THR A 302 3.36 -24.84 -28.34
C THR A 302 2.45 -23.65 -28.05
N GLY A 303 1.14 -23.86 -28.13
CA GLY A 303 0.14 -22.81 -27.87
C GLY A 303 -1.28 -23.32 -28.13
N ALA A 304 -2.27 -22.49 -27.88
CA ALA A 304 -3.67 -22.83 -28.06
C ALA A 304 -3.94 -23.24 -29.52
N GLY A 305 -4.36 -24.50 -29.73
CA GLY A 305 -4.60 -25.08 -31.05
C GLY A 305 -3.38 -25.18 -31.95
N ARG A 306 -2.15 -25.10 -31.43
CA ARG A 306 -0.90 -25.16 -32.21
C ARG A 306 -0.02 -26.31 -31.76
N VAL A 307 0.39 -27.11 -32.71
CA VAL A 307 1.25 -28.29 -32.49
C VAL A 307 2.41 -28.28 -33.49
N VAL A 308 3.62 -28.22 -32.96
CA VAL A 308 4.85 -28.30 -33.78
C VAL A 308 5.25 -29.74 -33.94
N VAL A 309 5.41 -30.18 -35.18
CA VAL A 309 5.82 -31.56 -35.50
C VAL A 309 7.29 -31.74 -35.14
N THR A 310 7.58 -32.67 -34.25
CA THR A 310 8.93 -33.05 -33.91
C THR A 310 9.41 -34.14 -34.89
N THR A 311 10.26 -33.80 -35.83
CA THR A 311 11.01 -34.79 -36.59
C THR A 311 11.98 -35.47 -35.64
N LEU A 312 11.69 -36.71 -35.24
CA LEU A 312 12.74 -37.59 -34.73
C LEU A 312 13.76 -37.71 -35.86
N ALA A 313 14.92 -37.09 -35.71
CA ALA A 313 16.04 -37.34 -36.61
C ALA A 313 16.20 -38.86 -36.75
N PRO A 314 16.21 -39.42 -37.97
CA PRO A 314 16.39 -40.86 -38.14
C PRO A 314 17.68 -41.25 -37.43
N ARG A 315 17.60 -42.09 -36.38
CA ARG A 315 18.79 -42.75 -35.86
C ARG A 315 19.35 -43.58 -36.98
N ILE A 316 20.41 -43.11 -37.61
CA ILE A 316 21.25 -43.92 -38.44
C ILE A 316 21.82 -44.98 -37.52
N ILE A 317 21.17 -46.15 -37.48
CA ILE A 317 21.78 -47.34 -36.92
C ILE A 317 22.92 -47.64 -37.85
N SER A 318 24.11 -47.19 -37.53
CA SER A 318 25.33 -47.66 -38.14
C SER A 318 25.38 -49.15 -37.87
N GLN A 319 24.98 -49.95 -38.85
CA GLN A 319 25.32 -51.37 -38.89
C GLN A 319 26.84 -51.43 -38.99
N SER A 320 27.49 -51.35 -37.84
CA SER A 320 28.91 -51.68 -37.71
C SER A 320 29.06 -53.14 -38.05
N SER A 321 29.55 -53.36 -39.22
CA SER A 321 29.95 -54.59 -39.83
C SER A 321 30.51 -55.63 -38.83
N LYS A 322 29.74 -56.67 -38.57
CA LYS A 322 30.24 -57.95 -38.15
C LYS A 322 30.87 -58.66 -39.40
N GLN A 323 31.93 -58.12 -39.87
CA GLN A 323 32.82 -58.78 -40.83
C GLN A 323 34.24 -58.47 -40.42
N SER A 324 34.83 -59.29 -39.58
CA SER A 324 36.29 -59.57 -39.50
C SER A 324 36.63 -60.35 -38.22
N VAL A 325 36.10 -61.55 -38.06
CA VAL A 325 36.68 -62.50 -37.10
C VAL A 325 36.71 -63.93 -37.68
N ALA A 326 36.34 -64.13 -39.00
CA ALA A 326 36.38 -65.45 -39.62
C ALA A 326 37.67 -65.73 -40.42
N SER A 327 38.61 -64.75 -40.55
CA SER A 327 39.80 -64.99 -41.36
C SER A 327 41.10 -65.11 -40.58
N LEU A 328 41.07 -65.24 -39.27
CA LEU A 328 42.25 -65.42 -38.39
C LEU A 328 42.39 -66.83 -37.80
N ASN A 329 41.43 -67.75 -38.03
CA ASN A 329 41.50 -69.12 -37.58
C ASN A 329 41.92 -70.15 -38.58
N ASP A 330 42.04 -69.84 -39.91
CA ASP A 330 42.50 -70.75 -40.95
C ASP A 330 44.01 -70.67 -41.24
N ALA A 331 44.73 -69.67 -40.71
CA ALA A 331 46.16 -69.54 -40.84
C ALA A 331 47.00 -70.30 -39.80
N ARG A 332 46.36 -70.91 -38.80
CA ARG A 332 47.03 -71.66 -37.73
C ARG A 332 46.90 -73.21 -37.87
N ARG A 333 46.26 -73.70 -38.91
CA ARG A 333 46.10 -75.17 -39.10
C ARG A 333 46.96 -75.77 -40.18
N ASN A 334 47.78 -74.98 -40.92
CA ASN A 334 48.71 -75.53 -41.99
C ASN A 334 50.21 -75.30 -41.66
N ALA A 335 50.55 -75.26 -40.35
CA ALA A 335 51.95 -75.32 -39.94
C ALA A 335 52.09 -76.32 -38.76
N GLN A 336 51.90 -77.63 -39.04
CA GLN A 336 52.52 -78.80 -38.42
C GLN A 336 52.52 -79.92 -39.40
#